data_7333c67ff9cf9d2bc23461411160abe3
#
_entry.id   7333c67ff9cf9d2bc23461411160abe3
#
_cell.length_a   1.000
_cell.length_b   1.000
_cell.length_c   1.000
_cell.angle_alpha   90.00
_cell.angle_beta   90.00
_cell.angle_gamma   90.00
#
_symmetry.space_group_name_H-M   'P 1'
#
loop_
_entity.id
_entity.type
_entity.pdbx_description
1 polymer ?
#
loop_
_entity_poly.entity_id
_entity_poly.type
_entity_poly.pdbx_seq_one_letter_code
_entity_poly.pdbx_strand_id
1 'polypeptide(L)'
;MYKLQWNKIGVVAPQEGYEKNIGTAGLLKGVIDNKLVFGGGANFPGGLPVDGGTKVTHKDIYLYEIKDNEHVLLDQIQHDYPIAYGPSANYKDKLYYIANKDESSSDILELTIKNNKLNINIIGAIPLTVENTIAEVYNNKLYFGIGSINGKNTKELYSYDLETKTFEVETEFPGELRSQALSYVYNDSLIVYGGGAAETYSDGYKYVFKEKIWTKLADVIVDNYEYSLLGADWCKLNEDELLVIGGFDKDVWKDAVSKLSTLTGEEHAKYRDAYFRRPVEDFRWNKHELVYNLKNNTWTKLDEINFEAPCGHALLSTDAHIYSIMGEIKPAVRSPYIHQAKK
;
A
#
# COMPACT_ATOMS: atom_id res chain seq x y z
N MET A 1 27.14 -4.58 0.15
CA MET A 1 26.04 -3.74 0.66
C MET A 1 25.38 -3.15 -0.57
N TYR A 2 24.08 -3.35 -0.75
CA TYR A 2 23.35 -2.75 -1.85
C TYR A 2 23.41 -1.23 -1.72
N LYS A 3 23.45 -0.55 -2.86
CA LYS A 3 23.26 0.89 -2.95
C LYS A 3 22.28 1.16 -4.06
N LEU A 4 21.03 1.47 -3.69
CA LEU A 4 20.02 1.81 -4.66
C LEU A 4 20.21 3.28 -5.09
N GLN A 5 20.26 3.50 -6.39
CA GLN A 5 20.33 4.84 -6.96
C GLN A 5 18.98 5.17 -7.60
N TRP A 6 18.23 6.02 -6.92
CA TRP A 6 16.91 6.43 -7.37
C TRP A 6 16.97 7.57 -8.37
N ASN A 7 16.24 7.40 -9.46
CA ASN A 7 16.06 8.41 -10.49
C ASN A 7 14.57 8.65 -10.71
N LYS A 8 14.18 9.92 -10.80
CA LYS A 8 12.86 10.28 -11.27
C LYS A 8 12.82 10.10 -12.79
N ILE A 9 12.04 9.14 -13.27
CA ILE A 9 11.97 8.80 -14.70
C ILE A 9 10.73 9.38 -15.40
N GLY A 10 9.74 9.88 -14.64
CA GLY A 10 8.59 10.50 -15.27
C GLY A 10 7.45 10.87 -14.33
N VAL A 11 6.36 11.25 -14.97
CA VAL A 11 5.07 11.59 -14.36
C VAL A 11 4.03 10.61 -14.91
N VAL A 12 3.16 10.09 -14.05
CA VAL A 12 2.05 9.24 -14.48
C VAL A 12 1.10 10.02 -15.39
N ALA A 13 0.56 9.37 -16.41
CA ALA A 13 -0.43 9.97 -17.31
C ALA A 13 -1.64 10.53 -16.52
N PRO A 14 -2.28 11.61 -17.00
CA PRO A 14 -3.45 12.16 -16.35
C PRO A 14 -4.59 11.15 -16.23
N GLN A 15 -5.36 11.27 -15.17
CA GLN A 15 -6.68 10.63 -15.09
C GLN A 15 -7.61 11.25 -16.15
N GLU A 16 -8.62 10.48 -16.58
CA GLU A 16 -9.61 11.00 -17.52
C GLU A 16 -10.30 12.26 -16.96
N GLY A 17 -10.40 13.28 -17.80
CA GLY A 17 -10.97 14.59 -17.43
C GLY A 17 -10.01 15.54 -16.70
N TYR A 18 -8.75 15.17 -16.53
CA TYR A 18 -7.73 16.02 -15.92
C TYR A 18 -6.61 16.36 -16.92
N GLU A 19 -6.13 17.59 -16.90
CA GLU A 19 -5.01 18.03 -17.75
C GLU A 19 -3.66 17.44 -17.28
N LYS A 20 -3.52 17.13 -16.01
CA LYS A 20 -2.31 16.59 -15.39
C LYS A 20 -2.63 15.65 -14.24
N ASN A 21 -1.79 14.67 -14.02
CA ASN A 21 -1.82 13.84 -12.83
C ASN A 21 -1.18 14.61 -11.67
N ILE A 22 -1.86 14.68 -10.53
CA ILE A 22 -1.35 15.28 -9.29
C ILE A 22 -1.00 14.20 -8.24
N GLY A 23 -1.00 12.92 -8.66
CA GLY A 23 -0.78 11.77 -7.81
C GLY A 23 -2.03 11.30 -7.08
N THR A 24 -2.01 10.05 -6.66
CA THR A 24 -3.00 9.44 -5.77
C THR A 24 -2.30 8.61 -4.71
N ALA A 25 -3.02 8.26 -3.64
CA ALA A 25 -2.58 7.31 -2.62
C ALA A 25 -3.67 6.26 -2.37
N GLY A 26 -3.29 5.09 -1.86
CA GLY A 26 -4.21 3.96 -1.68
C GLY A 26 -4.54 3.26 -3.00
N LEU A 27 -3.50 2.97 -3.78
CA LEU A 27 -3.55 2.43 -5.14
C LEU A 27 -3.88 0.93 -5.17
N LEU A 28 -4.64 0.50 -6.20
CA LEU A 28 -4.46 -0.82 -6.79
C LEU A 28 -3.04 -0.89 -7.37
N LYS A 29 -2.31 -1.97 -7.13
CA LYS A 29 -0.90 -2.07 -7.54
C LYS A 29 -0.42 -3.50 -7.69
N GLY A 30 0.43 -3.75 -8.69
CA GLY A 30 1.08 -5.04 -8.90
C GLY A 30 1.97 -5.08 -10.13
N VAL A 31 2.58 -6.24 -10.36
CA VAL A 31 3.42 -6.51 -11.53
C VAL A 31 2.91 -7.77 -12.24
N ILE A 32 2.66 -7.67 -13.54
CA ILE A 32 2.28 -8.80 -14.40
C ILE A 32 3.24 -8.80 -15.60
N ASP A 33 3.91 -9.90 -15.88
CA ASP A 33 4.86 -10.04 -16.99
C ASP A 33 5.91 -8.92 -17.04
N ASN A 34 6.51 -8.58 -15.89
CA ASN A 34 7.46 -7.48 -15.74
C ASN A 34 6.90 -6.08 -16.12
N LYS A 35 5.59 -5.94 -16.23
CA LYS A 35 4.90 -4.68 -16.48
C LYS A 35 4.22 -4.17 -15.21
N LEU A 36 4.21 -2.87 -15.04
CA LEU A 36 3.64 -2.21 -13.87
C LEU A 36 2.15 -1.98 -14.08
N VAL A 37 1.34 -2.51 -13.18
CA VAL A 37 -0.11 -2.28 -13.13
C VAL A 37 -0.42 -1.51 -11.86
N PHE A 38 -0.99 -0.33 -11.98
CA PHE A 38 -1.39 0.48 -10.83
C PHE A 38 -2.50 1.45 -11.20
N GLY A 39 -3.25 1.93 -10.21
CA GLY A 39 -4.30 2.90 -10.51
C GLY A 39 -5.29 3.08 -9.36
N GLY A 40 -6.39 3.77 -9.65
CA GLY A 40 -7.31 4.21 -8.62
C GLY A 40 -6.66 5.14 -7.60
N GLY A 41 -6.97 4.91 -6.33
CA GLY A 41 -6.48 5.75 -5.24
C GLY A 41 -7.24 7.06 -5.14
N ALA A 42 -6.83 7.91 -4.20
CA ALA A 42 -7.50 9.16 -3.91
C ALA A 42 -6.53 10.35 -3.79
N ASN A 43 -7.03 11.53 -4.14
CA ASN A 43 -6.31 12.80 -3.98
C ASN A 43 -7.26 13.96 -3.62
N PHE A 44 -6.75 15.19 -3.64
CA PHE A 44 -7.48 16.41 -3.32
C PHE A 44 -7.27 17.44 -4.43
N PRO A 45 -7.94 17.31 -5.59
CA PRO A 45 -7.72 18.20 -6.76
C PRO A 45 -8.13 19.65 -6.49
N GLY A 46 -9.06 19.90 -5.58
CA GLY A 46 -9.49 21.22 -5.15
C GLY A 46 -8.62 21.89 -4.08
N GLY A 47 -7.46 21.32 -3.74
CA GLY A 47 -6.56 21.85 -2.71
C GLY A 47 -6.73 21.21 -1.33
N LEU A 48 -6.15 21.84 -0.30
CA LEU A 48 -6.15 21.27 1.06
C LEU A 48 -7.57 21.22 1.66
N PRO A 49 -7.87 20.23 2.53
CA PRO A 49 -9.16 20.14 3.21
C PRO A 49 -9.51 21.36 4.08
N VAL A 50 -8.52 22.09 4.54
CA VAL A 50 -8.69 23.36 5.30
C VAL A 50 -9.05 24.54 4.41
N ASP A 51 -8.82 24.43 3.11
CA ASP A 51 -9.21 25.43 2.10
C ASP A 51 -10.49 25.01 1.34
N GLY A 52 -11.20 24.00 1.84
CA GLY A 52 -12.43 23.48 1.24
C GLY A 52 -12.21 22.38 0.19
N GLY A 53 -10.97 21.93 0.00
CA GLY A 53 -10.68 20.78 -0.89
C GLY A 53 -11.34 19.49 -0.41
N THR A 54 -11.91 18.74 -1.34
CA THR A 54 -12.56 17.45 -1.07
C THR A 54 -11.74 16.30 -1.64
N LYS A 55 -11.80 15.16 -0.96
CA LYS A 55 -11.16 13.93 -1.43
C LYS A 55 -11.93 13.37 -2.63
N VAL A 56 -11.20 13.07 -3.70
CA VAL A 56 -11.72 12.43 -4.91
C VAL A 56 -11.04 11.09 -5.10
N THR A 57 -11.83 10.06 -5.35
CA THR A 57 -11.37 8.71 -5.69
C THR A 57 -11.46 8.49 -7.20
N HIS A 58 -10.46 7.84 -7.79
CA HIS A 58 -10.29 7.69 -9.22
C HIS A 58 -10.62 6.28 -9.73
N LYS A 59 -10.85 6.19 -11.05
CA LYS A 59 -11.21 4.94 -11.75
C LYS A 59 -10.10 4.42 -12.65
N ASP A 60 -9.13 5.28 -12.98
CA ASP A 60 -8.12 4.99 -13.99
C ASP A 60 -7.12 3.96 -13.49
N ILE A 61 -6.89 2.94 -14.31
CA ILE A 61 -5.89 1.90 -14.08
C ILE A 61 -4.94 1.90 -15.27
N TYR A 62 -3.66 1.92 -14.98
CA TYR A 62 -2.58 2.07 -15.94
C TYR A 62 -1.78 0.80 -16.09
N LEU A 63 -1.33 0.54 -17.31
CA LEU A 63 -0.33 -0.45 -17.64
C LEU A 63 0.89 0.25 -18.22
N TYR A 64 2.01 0.16 -17.51
CA TYR A 64 3.28 0.70 -17.97
C TYR A 64 4.31 -0.38 -18.22
N GLU A 65 5.10 -0.19 -19.26
CA GLU A 65 6.36 -0.87 -19.48
C GLU A 65 7.49 0.12 -19.32
N ILE A 66 8.57 -0.30 -18.65
CA ILE A 66 9.76 0.53 -18.52
C ILE A 66 10.88 -0.10 -19.34
N LYS A 67 11.37 0.64 -20.34
CA LYS A 67 12.49 0.25 -21.18
C LYS A 67 13.52 1.37 -21.22
N ASP A 68 14.78 1.05 -21.00
CA ASP A 68 15.90 1.99 -21.14
C ASP A 68 15.69 3.31 -20.37
N ASN A 69 15.09 3.25 -19.19
CA ASN A 69 14.65 4.38 -18.35
C ASN A 69 13.51 5.24 -18.94
N GLU A 70 12.88 4.80 -20.02
CA GLU A 70 11.66 5.41 -20.55
C GLU A 70 10.43 4.67 -20.00
N HIS A 71 9.47 5.43 -19.50
CA HIS A 71 8.17 4.93 -19.06
C HIS A 71 7.17 5.01 -20.20
N VAL A 72 6.78 3.85 -20.71
CA VAL A 72 5.84 3.75 -21.83
C VAL A 72 4.47 3.34 -21.31
N LEU A 73 3.48 4.20 -21.48
CA LEU A 73 2.09 3.86 -21.22
C LEU A 73 1.61 2.91 -22.33
N LEU A 74 1.34 1.66 -21.98
CA LEU A 74 0.83 0.65 -22.92
C LEU A 74 -0.69 0.67 -23.00
N ASP A 75 -1.35 0.91 -21.85
CA ASP A 75 -2.80 0.95 -21.75
C ASP A 75 -3.25 1.78 -20.56
N GLN A 76 -4.43 2.40 -20.71
CA GLN A 76 -5.15 3.07 -19.62
C GLN A 76 -6.63 2.73 -19.78
N ILE A 77 -7.21 2.17 -18.74
CA ILE A 77 -8.62 1.79 -18.73
C ILE A 77 -9.30 2.39 -17.51
N GLN A 78 -10.61 2.49 -17.55
CA GLN A 78 -11.42 2.89 -16.41
C GLN A 78 -12.19 1.70 -15.85
N HIS A 79 -12.17 1.56 -14.53
CA HIS A 79 -13.10 0.69 -13.83
C HIS A 79 -14.51 1.31 -13.80
N ASP A 80 -15.54 0.51 -13.65
CA ASP A 80 -16.93 1.00 -13.68
C ASP A 80 -17.23 1.99 -12.54
N TYR A 81 -16.59 1.81 -11.39
CA TYR A 81 -16.70 2.68 -10.21
C TYR A 81 -15.33 3.04 -9.64
N PRO A 82 -15.22 4.15 -8.86
CA PRO A 82 -13.94 4.55 -8.24
C PRO A 82 -13.43 3.49 -7.26
N ILE A 83 -12.11 3.26 -7.26
CA ILE A 83 -11.44 2.27 -6.41
C ILE A 83 -10.29 2.91 -5.65
N ALA A 84 -10.22 2.69 -4.34
CA ALA A 84 -9.09 3.10 -3.50
C ALA A 84 -9.03 2.27 -2.22
N TYR A 85 -7.84 2.19 -1.64
CA TYR A 85 -7.57 1.58 -0.33
C TYR A 85 -7.90 0.08 -0.22
N GLY A 86 -8.36 -0.56 -1.27
CA GLY A 86 -8.50 -2.00 -1.33
C GLY A 86 -7.13 -2.68 -1.40
N PRO A 87 -6.99 -3.91 -0.90
CA PRO A 87 -5.73 -4.64 -0.95
C PRO A 87 -5.51 -5.30 -2.32
N SER A 88 -4.25 -5.37 -2.72
CA SER A 88 -3.79 -6.03 -3.95
C SER A 88 -2.97 -7.28 -3.62
N ALA A 89 -3.06 -8.32 -4.43
CA ALA A 89 -2.24 -9.51 -4.32
C ALA A 89 -1.80 -10.03 -5.68
N ASN A 90 -0.48 -10.14 -5.91
CA ASN A 90 0.05 -10.79 -7.10
C ASN A 90 0.08 -12.32 -6.91
N TYR A 91 -0.35 -13.04 -7.91
CA TYR A 91 -0.22 -14.50 -7.94
C TYR A 91 -0.04 -15.01 -9.36
N LYS A 92 1.08 -15.65 -9.63
CA LYS A 92 1.47 -16.10 -10.99
C LYS A 92 1.47 -14.89 -11.95
N ASP A 93 0.76 -15.01 -13.06
CA ASP A 93 0.59 -14.02 -14.11
C ASP A 93 -0.64 -13.11 -13.92
N LYS A 94 -1.15 -13.00 -12.70
CA LYS A 94 -2.38 -12.26 -12.36
C LYS A 94 -2.19 -11.32 -11.18
N LEU A 95 -3.01 -10.30 -11.17
CA LEU A 95 -3.18 -9.40 -10.04
C LEU A 95 -4.61 -9.50 -9.55
N TYR A 96 -4.79 -9.73 -8.26
CA TYR A 96 -6.09 -9.69 -7.60
C TYR A 96 -6.24 -8.41 -6.81
N TYR A 97 -7.46 -7.89 -6.74
CA TYR A 97 -7.80 -6.70 -5.98
C TYR A 97 -9.19 -6.84 -5.38
N ILE A 98 -9.38 -6.42 -4.14
CA ILE A 98 -10.69 -6.34 -3.51
C ILE A 98 -11.19 -4.90 -3.60
N ALA A 99 -12.23 -4.68 -4.37
CA ALA A 99 -12.79 -3.36 -4.68
C ALA A 99 -14.13 -3.16 -3.98
N ASN A 100 -14.23 -2.18 -3.09
CA ASN A 100 -15.52 -1.81 -2.50
C ASN A 100 -16.45 -1.31 -3.60
N LYS A 101 -17.55 -2.02 -3.81
CA LYS A 101 -18.56 -1.69 -4.80
C LYS A 101 -19.58 -0.69 -4.27
N ASP A 102 -19.98 -0.90 -3.03
CA ASP A 102 -20.93 -0.09 -2.29
C ASP A 102 -20.61 -0.11 -0.78
N GLU A 103 -21.52 0.38 0.06
CA GLU A 103 -21.33 0.45 1.52
C GLU A 103 -21.41 -0.91 2.23
N SER A 104 -21.71 -2.00 1.52
CA SER A 104 -21.99 -3.33 2.11
C SER A 104 -21.29 -4.49 1.42
N SER A 105 -20.64 -4.26 0.27
CA SER A 105 -20.07 -5.33 -0.54
C SER A 105 -18.81 -4.91 -1.28
N SER A 106 -17.97 -5.90 -1.58
CA SER A 106 -16.80 -5.74 -2.43
C SER A 106 -16.78 -6.79 -3.54
N ASP A 107 -16.34 -6.36 -4.71
CA ASP A 107 -16.05 -7.25 -5.82
C ASP A 107 -14.60 -7.76 -5.72
N ILE A 108 -14.39 -9.01 -6.10
CA ILE A 108 -13.04 -9.59 -6.28
C ILE A 108 -12.68 -9.45 -7.75
N LEU A 109 -11.69 -8.60 -8.01
CA LEU A 109 -11.19 -8.34 -9.35
C LEU A 109 -10.00 -9.23 -9.65
N GLU A 110 -9.95 -9.76 -10.87
CA GLU A 110 -8.80 -10.42 -11.48
C GLU A 110 -8.32 -9.59 -12.65
N LEU A 111 -7.07 -9.14 -12.62
CA LEU A 111 -6.44 -8.40 -13.70
C LEU A 111 -5.43 -9.29 -14.41
N THR A 112 -5.45 -9.24 -15.73
CA THR A 112 -4.52 -9.95 -16.63
C THR A 112 -4.09 -9.04 -17.78
N ILE A 113 -2.99 -9.41 -18.45
CA ILE A 113 -2.52 -8.71 -19.65
C ILE A 113 -2.65 -9.62 -20.86
N LYS A 114 -3.22 -9.10 -21.94
CA LYS A 114 -3.26 -9.78 -23.23
C LYS A 114 -2.95 -8.79 -24.35
N ASN A 115 -1.93 -9.07 -25.15
CA ASN A 115 -1.50 -8.19 -26.25
C ASN A 115 -1.22 -6.74 -25.80
N ASN A 116 -0.54 -6.57 -24.66
CA ASN A 116 -0.28 -5.27 -24.03
C ASN A 116 -1.56 -4.48 -23.66
N LYS A 117 -2.67 -5.16 -23.43
CA LYS A 117 -3.92 -4.58 -22.95
C LYS A 117 -4.30 -5.19 -21.60
N LEU A 118 -4.80 -4.34 -20.71
CA LEU A 118 -5.37 -4.77 -19.44
C LEU A 118 -6.76 -5.38 -19.66
N ASN A 119 -7.01 -6.50 -19.00
CA ASN A 119 -8.33 -7.06 -18.86
C ASN A 119 -8.66 -7.17 -17.38
N ILE A 120 -9.85 -6.70 -17.00
CA ILE A 120 -10.38 -6.79 -15.64
C ILE A 120 -11.62 -7.67 -15.67
N ASN A 121 -11.64 -8.69 -14.83
CA ASN A 121 -12.79 -9.55 -14.64
C ASN A 121 -13.24 -9.50 -13.19
N ILE A 122 -14.52 -9.33 -12.95
CA ILE A 122 -15.12 -9.58 -11.63
C ILE A 122 -15.31 -11.08 -11.51
N ILE A 123 -14.53 -11.72 -10.65
CA ILE A 123 -14.53 -13.19 -10.49
C ILE A 123 -15.36 -13.65 -9.30
N GLY A 124 -15.86 -12.73 -8.49
CA GLY A 124 -16.73 -12.99 -7.34
C GLY A 124 -16.99 -11.74 -6.54
N ALA A 125 -17.75 -11.88 -5.46
CA ALA A 125 -18.05 -10.81 -4.53
C ALA A 125 -18.12 -11.34 -3.09
N ILE A 126 -17.92 -10.44 -2.13
CA ILE A 126 -18.07 -10.72 -0.69
C ILE A 126 -19.01 -9.66 -0.05
N PRO A 127 -19.85 -10.05 0.95
CA PRO A 127 -20.75 -9.13 1.63
C PRO A 127 -20.05 -8.35 2.75
N LEU A 128 -18.90 -7.77 2.43
CA LEU A 128 -18.05 -7.00 3.32
C LEU A 128 -17.46 -5.82 2.55
N THR A 129 -17.28 -4.68 3.21
CA THR A 129 -16.36 -3.64 2.70
C THR A 129 -14.98 -3.86 3.27
N VAL A 130 -13.95 -3.67 2.43
CA VAL A 130 -12.56 -4.03 2.74
C VAL A 130 -11.65 -2.86 2.41
N GLU A 131 -11.00 -2.26 3.41
CA GLU A 131 -10.09 -1.13 3.23
C GLU A 131 -8.84 -1.25 4.10
N ASN A 132 -7.70 -0.85 3.55
CA ASN A 132 -6.44 -0.79 4.28
C ASN A 132 -6.09 -2.11 5.00
N THR A 133 -6.48 -3.23 4.39
CA THR A 133 -6.19 -4.59 4.84
C THR A 133 -4.97 -5.13 4.12
N ILE A 134 -4.43 -6.22 4.64
CA ILE A 134 -3.51 -7.08 3.87
C ILE A 134 -4.27 -7.89 2.82
N ALA A 135 -3.57 -8.32 1.75
CA ALA A 135 -4.03 -9.43 0.90
C ALA A 135 -2.84 -10.17 0.26
N GLU A 136 -2.96 -11.50 0.24
CA GLU A 136 -1.99 -12.40 -0.39
C GLU A 136 -2.69 -13.63 -0.95
N VAL A 137 -2.14 -14.23 -1.98
CA VAL A 137 -2.66 -15.50 -2.50
C VAL A 137 -1.71 -16.65 -2.17
N TYR A 138 -2.26 -17.69 -1.59
CA TYR A 138 -1.56 -18.95 -1.34
C TYR A 138 -2.47 -20.13 -1.69
N ASN A 139 -1.99 -21.09 -2.48
CA ASN A 139 -2.71 -22.30 -2.89
C ASN A 139 -4.14 -22.03 -3.39
N ASN A 140 -4.31 -21.10 -4.34
CA ASN A 140 -5.59 -20.70 -4.92
C ASN A 140 -6.60 -20.05 -3.93
N LYS A 141 -6.17 -19.67 -2.73
CA LYS A 141 -6.97 -18.91 -1.79
C LYS A 141 -6.40 -17.49 -1.67
N LEU A 142 -7.25 -16.47 -1.80
CA LEU A 142 -6.95 -15.08 -1.50
C LEU A 142 -7.19 -14.85 -0.01
N TYR A 143 -6.13 -14.69 0.76
CA TYR A 143 -6.16 -14.32 2.17
C TYR A 143 -6.23 -12.81 2.30
N PHE A 144 -7.11 -12.28 3.14
CA PHE A 144 -7.25 -10.85 3.38
C PHE A 144 -7.76 -10.57 4.80
N GLY A 145 -7.62 -9.34 5.28
CA GLY A 145 -8.05 -8.95 6.63
C GLY A 145 -7.03 -8.10 7.35
N ILE A 146 -7.04 -8.12 8.67
CA ILE A 146 -6.12 -7.36 9.52
C ILE A 146 -6.07 -5.90 9.06
N GLY A 147 -7.22 -5.25 9.06
CA GLY A 147 -7.44 -3.90 8.58
C GLY A 147 -8.90 -3.51 8.79
N SER A 148 -9.43 -2.61 7.98
CA SER A 148 -10.80 -2.14 8.11
C SER A 148 -11.77 -3.06 7.34
N ILE A 149 -12.67 -3.69 8.07
CA ILE A 149 -13.80 -4.46 7.54
C ILE A 149 -15.09 -3.79 8.02
N ASN A 150 -15.97 -3.45 7.09
CA ASN A 150 -17.22 -2.72 7.37
C ASN A 150 -16.97 -1.44 8.21
N GLY A 151 -15.92 -0.69 7.85
CA GLY A 151 -15.54 0.56 8.50
C GLY A 151 -14.90 0.44 9.89
N LYS A 152 -14.55 -0.77 10.34
CA LYS A 152 -13.93 -1.01 11.66
C LYS A 152 -12.69 -1.89 11.51
N ASN A 153 -11.62 -1.55 12.23
CA ASN A 153 -10.44 -2.42 12.28
C ASN A 153 -10.80 -3.76 12.91
N THR A 154 -10.35 -4.84 12.28
CA THR A 154 -10.49 -6.22 12.75
C THR A 154 -9.14 -6.92 12.86
N LYS A 155 -9.09 -7.96 13.71
CA LYS A 155 -7.97 -8.91 13.77
C LYS A 155 -8.21 -10.16 12.91
N GLU A 156 -9.38 -10.30 12.33
CA GLU A 156 -9.72 -11.48 11.55
C GLU A 156 -8.92 -11.56 10.26
N LEU A 157 -8.40 -12.76 9.99
CA LEU A 157 -7.88 -13.18 8.70
C LEU A 157 -8.95 -14.01 8.00
N TYR A 158 -9.34 -13.58 6.83
CA TYR A 158 -10.30 -14.26 5.96
C TYR A 158 -9.57 -14.96 4.83
N SER A 159 -10.20 -15.94 4.22
CA SER A 159 -9.80 -16.47 2.91
C SER A 159 -10.98 -16.53 1.95
N TYR A 160 -10.70 -16.27 0.68
CA TYR A 160 -11.62 -16.45 -0.45
C TYR A 160 -11.02 -17.47 -1.42
N ASP A 161 -11.73 -18.58 -1.61
CA ASP A 161 -11.31 -19.62 -2.54
C ASP A 161 -11.59 -19.18 -3.98
N LEU A 162 -10.53 -19.07 -4.79
CA LEU A 162 -10.60 -18.57 -6.15
C LEU A 162 -11.29 -19.52 -7.12
N GLU A 163 -11.47 -20.78 -6.74
CA GLU A 163 -12.13 -21.81 -7.55
C GLU A 163 -13.61 -21.97 -7.15
N THR A 164 -13.87 -22.24 -5.87
CA THR A 164 -15.21 -22.47 -5.36
C THR A 164 -16.02 -21.19 -5.09
N LYS A 165 -15.35 -20.04 -5.06
CA LYS A 165 -15.95 -18.71 -4.81
C LYS A 165 -16.61 -18.57 -3.42
N THR A 166 -16.10 -19.31 -2.47
CA THR A 166 -16.54 -19.25 -1.07
C THR A 166 -15.53 -18.50 -0.22
N PHE A 167 -15.97 -17.80 0.82
CA PHE A 167 -15.08 -17.19 1.79
C PHE A 167 -15.39 -17.65 3.21
N GLU A 168 -14.37 -17.64 4.07
CA GLU A 168 -14.44 -18.06 5.46
C GLU A 168 -13.49 -17.26 6.34
N VAL A 169 -13.74 -17.26 7.65
CA VAL A 169 -12.80 -16.76 8.66
C VAL A 169 -11.79 -17.88 8.95
N GLU A 170 -10.50 -17.59 8.76
CA GLU A 170 -9.41 -18.56 8.97
C GLU A 170 -8.93 -18.57 10.42
N THR A 171 -8.63 -17.39 10.96
CA THR A 171 -8.03 -17.23 12.29
C THR A 171 -8.05 -15.76 12.72
N GLU A 172 -7.73 -15.52 13.98
CA GLU A 172 -7.53 -14.18 14.53
C GLU A 172 -6.03 -13.86 14.62
N PHE A 173 -5.66 -12.65 14.20
CA PHE A 173 -4.30 -12.12 14.30
C PHE A 173 -3.95 -11.80 15.77
N PRO A 174 -2.80 -12.24 16.27
CA PRO A 174 -2.46 -12.10 17.70
C PRO A 174 -2.01 -10.70 18.13
N GLY A 175 -1.63 -9.82 17.16
CA GLY A 175 -1.22 -8.45 17.45
C GLY A 175 -2.40 -7.52 17.75
N GLU A 176 -2.12 -6.23 17.96
CA GLU A 176 -3.15 -5.22 18.22
C GLU A 176 -3.99 -4.91 16.97
N LEU A 177 -5.19 -4.34 17.17
CA LEU A 177 -6.04 -3.84 16.09
C LEU A 177 -5.28 -2.80 15.25
N ARG A 178 -5.25 -3.00 13.94
CA ARG A 178 -4.47 -2.18 13.01
C ARG A 178 -5.09 -2.10 11.62
N SER A 179 -4.60 -1.18 10.83
CA SER A 179 -4.79 -1.10 9.38
C SER A 179 -3.47 -0.75 8.70
N GLN A 180 -3.40 -0.86 7.38
CA GLN A 180 -2.21 -0.57 6.58
C GLN A 180 -0.97 -1.36 7.04
N ALA A 181 -1.16 -2.61 7.49
CA ALA A 181 -0.07 -3.54 7.69
C ALA A 181 0.46 -4.03 6.32
N LEU A 182 1.71 -4.44 6.30
CA LEU A 182 2.35 -5.06 5.13
C LEU A 182 2.21 -6.57 5.21
N SER A 183 2.01 -7.23 4.06
CA SER A 183 1.96 -8.69 3.99
C SER A 183 2.81 -9.25 2.86
N TYR A 184 3.33 -10.46 3.04
CA TYR A 184 4.08 -11.19 2.03
C TYR A 184 4.00 -12.70 2.28
N VAL A 185 3.77 -13.46 1.23
CA VAL A 185 3.87 -14.94 1.30
C VAL A 185 5.32 -15.36 1.04
N TYR A 186 5.92 -16.00 2.03
CA TYR A 186 7.24 -16.61 1.92
C TYR A 186 7.19 -18.07 2.31
N ASN A 187 7.56 -18.94 1.36
CA ASN A 187 7.37 -20.38 1.46
C ASN A 187 5.89 -20.70 1.78
N ASP A 188 5.64 -21.49 2.83
CA ASP A 188 4.28 -21.90 3.25
C ASP A 188 3.73 -21.02 4.38
N SER A 189 4.07 -19.74 4.38
CA SER A 189 3.70 -18.84 5.47
C SER A 189 3.33 -17.44 4.97
N LEU A 190 2.37 -16.82 5.63
CA LEU A 190 2.02 -15.41 5.50
C LEU A 190 2.78 -14.62 6.56
N ILE A 191 3.55 -13.64 6.13
CA ILE A 191 4.25 -12.68 6.99
C ILE A 191 3.42 -11.40 7.04
N VAL A 192 3.22 -10.83 8.22
CA VAL A 192 2.51 -9.57 8.44
C VAL A 192 3.32 -8.67 9.33
N TYR A 193 3.51 -7.41 8.94
CA TYR A 193 4.30 -6.43 9.70
C TYR A 193 3.61 -5.08 9.81
N GLY A 194 3.83 -4.41 10.95
CA GLY A 194 3.55 -2.99 11.12
C GLY A 194 2.09 -2.62 11.05
N GLY A 195 1.80 -1.52 10.34
CA GLY A 195 0.50 -0.88 10.36
C GLY A 195 0.25 -0.08 11.64
N GLY A 196 -0.99 0.30 11.87
CA GLY A 196 -1.34 1.05 13.06
C GLY A 196 -2.83 1.38 13.19
N ALA A 197 -3.14 2.08 14.29
CA ALA A 197 -4.45 2.66 14.57
C ALA A 197 -4.22 4.04 15.22
N ALA A 198 -4.56 4.23 16.50
CA ALA A 198 -4.16 5.44 17.23
C ALA A 198 -2.63 5.53 17.44
N GLU A 199 -1.97 4.38 17.48
CA GLU A 199 -0.51 4.25 17.52
C GLU A 199 -0.02 3.44 16.32
N THR A 200 1.26 3.54 16.00
CA THR A 200 1.91 2.74 14.97
C THR A 200 2.56 1.51 15.60
N TYR A 201 2.70 0.44 14.84
CA TYR A 201 3.30 -0.80 15.31
C TYR A 201 4.54 -1.15 14.49
N SER A 202 5.54 -1.70 15.19
CA SER A 202 6.80 -2.22 14.61
C SER A 202 6.85 -3.75 14.62
N ASP A 203 5.88 -4.39 15.26
CA ASP A 203 5.84 -5.84 15.43
C ASP A 203 5.52 -6.58 14.13
N GLY A 204 6.01 -7.81 14.04
CA GLY A 204 5.75 -8.71 12.93
C GLY A 204 5.31 -10.10 13.41
N TYR A 205 4.54 -10.76 12.58
CA TYR A 205 4.04 -12.11 12.82
C TYR A 205 4.06 -12.95 11.55
N LYS A 206 4.25 -14.25 11.73
CA LYS A 206 4.21 -15.25 10.68
C LYS A 206 3.08 -16.25 10.97
N TYR A 207 2.17 -16.40 10.01
CA TYR A 207 1.14 -17.43 10.02
C TYR A 207 1.55 -18.60 9.12
N VAL A 208 1.68 -19.79 9.72
CA VAL A 208 2.00 -21.00 8.96
C VAL A 208 0.70 -21.63 8.49
N PHE A 209 0.44 -21.64 7.19
CA PHE A 209 -0.85 -22.03 6.61
C PHE A 209 -1.28 -23.44 7.00
N LYS A 210 -0.35 -24.40 7.00
CA LYS A 210 -0.64 -25.81 7.30
C LYS A 210 -1.04 -26.04 8.75
N GLU A 211 -0.29 -25.44 9.67
CA GLU A 211 -0.49 -25.58 11.11
C GLU A 211 -1.57 -24.64 11.66
N LYS A 212 -1.94 -23.61 10.90
CA LYS A 212 -2.84 -22.52 11.32
C LYS A 212 -2.38 -21.82 12.62
N ILE A 213 -1.06 -21.61 12.75
CA ILE A 213 -0.44 -21.04 13.95
C ILE A 213 0.30 -19.75 13.61
N TRP A 214 0.12 -18.74 14.46
CA TRP A 214 0.88 -17.50 14.43
C TRP A 214 2.13 -17.60 15.33
N THR A 215 3.25 -17.07 14.84
CA THR A 215 4.48 -16.90 15.61
C THR A 215 4.98 -15.47 15.49
N LYS A 216 5.47 -14.89 16.60
CA LYS A 216 6.05 -13.54 16.56
C LYS A 216 7.39 -13.55 15.83
N LEU A 217 7.63 -12.48 15.05
CA LEU A 217 8.89 -12.19 14.37
C LEU A 217 9.64 -11.06 15.09
N ALA A 218 10.86 -10.73 14.64
CA ALA A 218 11.63 -9.61 15.16
C ALA A 218 10.92 -8.29 14.88
N ASP A 219 10.88 -7.40 15.86
CA ASP A 219 10.34 -6.06 15.69
C ASP A 219 11.23 -5.23 14.73
N VAL A 220 10.67 -4.21 14.08
CA VAL A 220 11.39 -3.34 13.15
C VAL A 220 12.29 -2.36 13.92
N ILE A 221 13.39 -2.89 14.45
CA ILE A 221 14.38 -2.13 15.22
C ILE A 221 15.73 -2.19 14.49
N VAL A 222 16.25 -1.05 14.08
CA VAL A 222 17.57 -0.91 13.46
C VAL A 222 18.34 0.19 14.15
N ASP A 223 19.58 -0.06 14.55
CA ASP A 223 20.45 0.88 15.27
C ASP A 223 19.79 1.48 16.52
N ASN A 224 19.05 0.67 17.29
CA ASN A 224 18.27 1.05 18.48
C ASN A 224 17.11 2.05 18.19
N TYR A 225 16.74 2.22 16.92
CA TYR A 225 15.57 3.02 16.55
C TYR A 225 14.45 2.10 16.06
N GLU A 226 13.26 2.31 16.61
CA GLU A 226 12.04 1.59 16.27
C GLU A 226 11.30 2.29 15.13
N TYR A 227 11.24 1.64 13.96
CA TYR A 227 10.60 2.19 12.77
C TYR A 227 9.11 1.83 12.69
N SER A 228 8.31 2.81 12.32
CA SER A 228 6.91 2.59 11.95
C SER A 228 6.80 2.18 10.49
N LEU A 229 5.98 1.18 10.19
CA LEU A 229 5.64 0.79 8.83
C LEU A 229 4.21 1.21 8.42
N LEU A 230 3.50 1.97 9.27
CA LEU A 230 2.18 2.48 8.92
C LEU A 230 2.27 3.40 7.69
N GLY A 231 1.54 3.08 6.63
CA GLY A 231 1.56 3.81 5.36
C GLY A 231 2.75 3.50 4.45
N ALA A 232 3.73 2.71 4.91
CA ALA A 232 4.82 2.21 4.08
C ALA A 232 4.32 1.21 3.03
N ASP A 233 5.22 0.88 2.11
CA ASP A 233 5.05 -0.23 1.18
C ASP A 233 6.33 -1.04 1.07
N TRP A 234 6.21 -2.30 0.63
CA TRP A 234 7.35 -3.16 0.39
C TRP A 234 7.29 -3.91 -0.94
N CYS A 235 8.46 -4.30 -1.40
CA CYS A 235 8.58 -5.16 -2.59
C CYS A 235 9.76 -6.13 -2.44
N LYS A 236 9.77 -7.14 -3.27
CA LYS A 236 10.86 -8.11 -3.35
C LYS A 236 12.15 -7.43 -3.85
N LEU A 237 13.19 -7.41 -3.02
CA LEU A 237 14.53 -6.95 -3.40
C LEU A 237 15.30 -8.09 -4.09
N ASN A 238 15.31 -9.26 -3.46
CA ASN A 238 15.82 -10.52 -3.99
C ASN A 238 15.06 -11.71 -3.37
N GLU A 239 15.54 -12.94 -3.52
CA GLU A 239 14.83 -14.14 -3.05
C GLU A 239 14.59 -14.16 -1.54
N ASP A 240 15.50 -13.61 -0.75
CA ASP A 240 15.46 -13.67 0.71
C ASP A 240 15.21 -12.30 1.38
N GLU A 241 15.03 -11.23 0.60
CA GLU A 241 14.96 -9.87 1.13
C GLU A 241 13.82 -9.05 0.53
N LEU A 242 13.13 -8.32 1.41
CA LEU A 242 12.13 -7.31 1.07
C LEU A 242 12.69 -5.92 1.35
N LEU A 243 12.51 -5.00 0.41
CA LEU A 243 12.77 -3.58 0.57
C LEU A 243 11.50 -2.88 1.04
N VAL A 244 11.61 -2.02 2.04
CA VAL A 244 10.52 -1.17 2.53
C VAL A 244 10.89 0.29 2.34
N ILE A 245 9.94 1.10 1.87
CA ILE A 245 10.08 2.56 1.72
C ILE A 245 8.85 3.25 2.29
N GLY A 246 9.07 4.43 2.88
CA GLY A 246 8.01 5.27 3.45
C GLY A 246 7.61 4.85 4.87
N GLY A 247 6.46 5.31 5.28
CA GLY A 247 5.91 5.10 6.62
C GLY A 247 5.90 6.38 7.45
N PHE A 248 4.82 6.56 8.22
CA PHE A 248 4.64 7.71 9.09
C PHE A 248 5.61 7.67 10.27
N ASP A 249 6.10 8.83 10.70
CA ASP A 249 6.80 8.95 11.98
C ASP A 249 5.84 8.69 13.14
N LYS A 250 6.24 7.81 14.07
CA LYS A 250 5.38 7.35 15.16
C LYS A 250 4.93 8.44 16.12
N ASP A 251 5.83 9.39 16.43
CA ASP A 251 5.54 10.46 17.40
C ASP A 251 4.67 11.54 16.78
N VAL A 252 4.95 11.90 15.51
CA VAL A 252 4.12 12.86 14.76
C VAL A 252 2.73 12.29 14.52
N TRP A 253 2.63 11.00 14.19
CA TRP A 253 1.34 10.31 14.04
C TRP A 253 0.53 10.32 15.33
N LYS A 254 1.12 9.89 16.44
CA LYS A 254 0.48 9.83 17.76
C LYS A 254 -0.01 11.21 18.21
N ASP A 255 0.83 12.25 18.06
CA ASP A 255 0.46 13.62 18.38
C ASP A 255 -0.73 14.09 17.53
N ALA A 256 -0.68 13.86 16.21
CA ALA A 256 -1.73 14.28 15.30
C ALA A 256 -3.06 13.56 15.58
N VAL A 257 -3.06 12.24 15.73
CA VAL A 257 -4.27 11.47 16.05
C VAL A 257 -4.88 11.92 17.36
N SER A 258 -4.05 12.08 18.40
CA SER A 258 -4.50 12.54 19.71
C SER A 258 -5.16 13.91 19.62
N LYS A 259 -4.48 14.89 19.03
CA LYS A 259 -5.00 16.28 18.97
C LYS A 259 -6.20 16.43 18.05
N LEU A 260 -6.21 15.77 16.88
CA LEU A 260 -7.35 15.80 15.96
C LEU A 260 -8.60 15.12 16.53
N SER A 261 -8.47 14.19 17.47
CA SER A 261 -9.59 13.48 18.08
C SER A 261 -10.08 14.11 19.40
N THR A 262 -9.21 14.82 20.12
CA THR A 262 -9.53 15.35 21.47
C THR A 262 -9.80 16.85 21.53
N LEU A 263 -9.15 17.65 20.66
CA LEU A 263 -9.40 19.08 20.59
C LEU A 263 -10.79 19.37 20.02
N THR A 264 -11.40 20.46 20.45
CA THR A 264 -12.72 20.90 19.99
C THR A 264 -12.73 22.39 19.68
N GLY A 265 -13.78 22.85 18.97
CA GLY A 265 -14.00 24.28 18.70
C GLY A 265 -12.82 24.95 17.98
N GLU A 266 -12.47 26.15 18.46
CA GLU A 266 -11.42 26.99 17.86
C GLU A 266 -10.03 26.35 17.96
N GLU A 267 -9.71 25.65 19.04
CA GLU A 267 -8.42 24.97 19.21
C GLU A 267 -8.25 23.84 18.20
N HIS A 268 -9.29 23.04 17.95
CA HIS A 268 -9.28 22.02 16.91
C HIS A 268 -9.07 22.64 15.53
N ALA A 269 -9.82 23.71 15.20
CA ALA A 269 -9.70 24.36 13.90
C ALA A 269 -8.28 24.93 13.68
N LYS A 270 -7.71 25.58 14.67
CA LYS A 270 -6.34 26.13 14.63
C LYS A 270 -5.29 25.02 14.47
N TYR A 271 -5.39 23.95 15.25
CA TYR A 271 -4.46 22.81 15.11
C TYR A 271 -4.58 22.16 13.75
N ARG A 272 -5.81 21.90 13.28
CA ARG A 272 -6.07 21.28 11.98
C ARG A 272 -5.52 22.12 10.82
N ASP A 273 -5.69 23.44 10.86
CA ASP A 273 -5.12 24.37 9.86
C ASP A 273 -3.58 24.28 9.85
N ALA A 274 -2.96 24.41 11.00
CA ALA A 274 -1.51 24.32 11.15
C ALA A 274 -0.98 22.94 10.68
N TYR A 275 -1.68 21.86 11.00
CA TYR A 275 -1.31 20.49 10.62
C TYR A 275 -1.24 20.32 9.10
N PHE A 276 -2.28 20.73 8.35
CA PHE A 276 -2.31 20.59 6.89
C PHE A 276 -1.33 21.53 6.17
N ARG A 277 -1.02 22.69 6.75
CA ARG A 277 -0.07 23.68 6.19
C ARG A 277 1.38 23.39 6.55
N ARG A 278 1.64 22.50 7.48
CA ARG A 278 2.99 22.11 7.92
C ARG A 278 3.87 21.73 6.72
N PRO A 279 5.16 22.12 6.67
CA PRO A 279 6.12 21.67 5.67
C PRO A 279 6.25 20.14 5.64
N VAL A 280 6.66 19.57 4.50
CA VAL A 280 6.79 18.12 4.32
C VAL A 280 7.77 17.52 5.32
N GLU A 281 8.91 18.17 5.53
CA GLU A 281 10.00 17.74 6.42
C GLU A 281 9.56 17.60 7.88
N ASP A 282 8.59 18.38 8.34
CA ASP A 282 8.09 18.36 9.72
C ASP A 282 7.26 17.08 10.02
N PHE A 283 6.82 16.37 8.99
CA PHE A 283 6.16 15.07 9.15
C PHE A 283 7.14 13.94 9.43
N ARG A 284 8.43 14.11 9.13
CA ARG A 284 9.51 13.16 9.40
C ARG A 284 9.23 11.75 8.90
N TRP A 285 8.50 11.62 7.78
CA TRP A 285 8.23 10.31 7.21
C TRP A 285 9.53 9.61 6.83
N ASN A 286 9.56 8.30 7.01
CA ASN A 286 10.78 7.52 6.90
C ASN A 286 11.37 7.58 5.48
N LYS A 287 12.59 8.13 5.37
CA LYS A 287 13.38 8.16 4.13
C LYS A 287 14.38 7.00 4.02
N HIS A 288 14.64 6.26 5.11
CA HIS A 288 15.55 5.13 5.05
C HIS A 288 14.95 3.97 4.26
N GLU A 289 15.77 3.37 3.43
CA GLU A 289 15.49 2.09 2.79
C GLU A 289 15.68 0.99 3.83
N LEU A 290 14.59 0.44 4.35
CA LEU A 290 14.64 -0.67 5.29
C LEU A 290 14.64 -1.99 4.53
N VAL A 291 15.41 -2.95 5.01
CA VAL A 291 15.49 -4.29 4.40
C VAL A 291 15.18 -5.34 5.45
N TYR A 292 14.17 -6.15 5.17
CA TYR A 292 13.84 -7.33 5.95
C TYR A 292 14.39 -8.60 5.31
N ASN A 293 15.23 -9.32 6.03
CA ASN A 293 15.71 -10.63 5.61
C ASN A 293 14.76 -11.72 6.09
N LEU A 294 14.03 -12.31 5.15
CA LEU A 294 12.99 -13.33 5.36
C LEU A 294 13.52 -14.62 6.00
N LYS A 295 14.77 -14.99 5.65
CA LYS A 295 15.40 -16.23 6.12
C LYS A 295 15.93 -16.11 7.56
N ASN A 296 16.55 -14.97 7.84
CA ASN A 296 17.20 -14.74 9.13
C ASN A 296 16.31 -14.02 10.14
N ASN A 297 15.14 -13.51 9.69
CA ASN A 297 14.23 -12.70 10.52
C ASN A 297 14.97 -11.49 11.14
N THR A 298 15.65 -10.72 10.31
CA THR A 298 16.44 -9.56 10.74
C THR A 298 16.13 -8.33 9.88
N TRP A 299 16.21 -7.16 10.52
CA TRP A 299 16.06 -5.86 9.87
C TRP A 299 17.42 -5.15 9.75
N THR A 300 17.63 -4.53 8.62
CA THR A 300 18.75 -3.63 8.34
C THR A 300 18.27 -2.39 7.62
N LYS A 301 19.11 -1.38 7.49
CA LYS A 301 18.84 -0.22 6.64
C LYS A 301 19.97 0.00 5.65
N LEU A 302 19.63 0.53 4.50
CA LEU A 302 20.56 1.04 3.49
C LEU A 302 20.66 2.56 3.60
N ASP A 303 20.88 3.23 2.48
CA ASP A 303 20.91 4.70 2.39
C ASP A 303 19.48 5.31 2.52
N GLU A 304 19.38 6.60 2.39
CA GLU A 304 18.08 7.30 2.27
C GLU A 304 17.72 7.49 0.80
N ILE A 305 16.41 7.42 0.51
CA ILE A 305 15.88 7.85 -0.79
C ILE A 305 16.12 9.36 -0.99
N ASN A 306 16.34 9.77 -2.23
CA ASN A 306 16.65 11.16 -2.60
C ASN A 306 15.39 11.96 -3.04
N PHE A 307 14.20 11.50 -2.65
CA PHE A 307 12.91 12.15 -2.89
C PHE A 307 12.07 12.16 -1.62
N GLU A 308 10.92 12.84 -1.64
CA GLU A 308 10.05 12.88 -0.48
C GLU A 308 9.46 11.50 -0.19
N ALA A 309 9.59 11.04 1.07
CA ALA A 309 9.11 9.74 1.49
C ALA A 309 7.60 9.62 1.24
N PRO A 310 7.15 8.65 0.43
CA PRO A 310 5.73 8.49 0.13
C PRO A 310 5.06 7.57 1.14
N CYS A 311 3.75 7.79 1.34
CA CYS A 311 2.86 6.85 2.03
C CYS A 311 1.68 6.46 1.13
N GLY A 312 1.19 5.22 1.25
CA GLY A 312 0.11 4.71 0.41
C GLY A 312 0.44 4.72 -1.09
N HIS A 313 1.72 4.63 -1.43
CA HIS A 313 2.26 4.57 -2.79
C HIS A 313 2.26 3.13 -3.33
N ALA A 314 2.68 2.94 -4.57
CA ALA A 314 3.00 1.64 -5.11
C ALA A 314 4.53 1.44 -5.14
N LEU A 315 5.05 0.53 -4.30
CA LEU A 315 6.43 0.06 -4.37
C LEU A 315 6.44 -1.28 -5.11
N LEU A 316 6.91 -1.27 -6.35
CA LEU A 316 6.83 -2.42 -7.26
C LEU A 316 8.23 -2.87 -7.68
N SER A 317 8.37 -4.17 -7.88
CA SER A 317 9.64 -4.81 -8.21
C SER A 317 9.48 -5.68 -9.45
N THR A 318 10.24 -5.37 -10.49
CA THR A 318 10.45 -6.23 -11.67
C THR A 318 11.74 -7.02 -11.51
N ASP A 319 12.13 -7.79 -12.51
CA ASP A 319 13.37 -8.57 -12.47
C ASP A 319 14.62 -7.70 -12.25
N ALA A 320 14.69 -6.54 -12.91
CA ALA A 320 15.88 -5.69 -12.92
C ALA A 320 15.77 -4.42 -12.07
N HIS A 321 14.57 -3.95 -11.76
CA HIS A 321 14.36 -2.63 -11.18
C HIS A 321 13.28 -2.62 -10.09
N ILE A 322 13.35 -1.59 -9.27
CA ILE A 322 12.34 -1.25 -8.25
C ILE A 322 11.76 0.12 -8.61
N TYR A 323 10.46 0.28 -8.39
CA TYR A 323 9.73 1.50 -8.71
C TYR A 323 8.93 1.98 -7.51
N SER A 324 9.06 3.27 -7.17
CA SER A 324 8.16 3.96 -6.25
C SER A 324 7.28 4.91 -7.06
N ILE A 325 5.98 4.69 -7.02
CA ILE A 325 5.02 5.33 -7.91
C ILE A 325 3.97 6.07 -7.10
N MET A 326 3.80 7.36 -7.38
CA MET A 326 2.81 8.22 -6.73
C MET A 326 2.92 8.22 -5.20
N GLY A 327 1.81 8.35 -4.49
CA GLY A 327 1.72 8.34 -3.04
C GLY A 327 1.58 9.71 -2.40
N GLU A 328 1.18 9.70 -1.15
CA GLU A 328 1.09 10.88 -0.29
C GLU A 328 2.47 11.26 0.21
N ILE A 329 2.84 12.53 0.13
CA ILE A 329 4.11 13.07 0.64
C ILE A 329 3.94 13.92 1.90
N LYS A 330 2.74 14.35 2.17
CA LYS A 330 2.22 14.88 3.43
C LYS A 330 0.70 14.84 3.40
N PRO A 331 -0.02 15.00 4.52
CA PRO A 331 -1.47 14.96 4.55
C PRO A 331 -2.12 15.80 3.46
N ALA A 332 -2.98 15.18 2.65
CA ALA A 332 -3.70 15.73 1.49
C ALA A 332 -2.84 16.16 0.28
N VAL A 333 -1.53 15.95 0.29
CA VAL A 333 -0.66 16.26 -0.86
C VAL A 333 -0.06 14.97 -1.43
N ARG A 334 -0.22 14.78 -2.74
CA ARG A 334 0.25 13.57 -3.45
C ARG A 334 1.38 13.93 -4.42
N SER A 335 2.20 12.93 -4.73
CA SER A 335 3.25 13.00 -5.75
C SER A 335 2.78 12.25 -7.00
N PRO A 336 2.91 12.83 -8.21
CA PRO A 336 2.56 12.13 -9.47
C PRO A 336 3.74 11.39 -10.09
N TYR A 337 4.88 11.34 -9.42
CA TYR A 337 6.14 10.88 -10.01
C TYR A 337 6.30 9.37 -10.00
N ILE A 338 7.11 8.89 -10.96
CA ILE A 338 7.67 7.54 -11.02
C ILE A 338 9.16 7.67 -10.72
N HIS A 339 9.60 7.04 -9.64
CA HIS A 339 11.00 6.89 -9.29
C HIS A 339 11.42 5.44 -9.53
N GLN A 340 12.64 5.26 -10.03
CA GLN A 340 13.21 3.96 -10.37
C GLN A 340 14.59 3.80 -9.73
N ALA A 341 14.87 2.63 -9.21
CA ALA A 341 16.22 2.19 -8.85
C ALA A 341 16.53 0.85 -9.51
N LYS A 342 17.80 0.65 -9.86
CA LYS A 342 18.30 -0.65 -10.33
C LYS A 342 18.60 -1.53 -9.11
N LYS A 343 18.23 -2.83 -9.20
CA LYS A 343 18.59 -3.86 -8.20
C LYS A 343 20.07 -4.20 -8.20
#